data_f8aabec46521ca0c1d095a06672fc784
#
_entry.id   f8aabec46521ca0c1d095a06672fc784
#
_cell.length_a   1.000
_cell.length_b   1.000
_cell.length_c   1.000
_cell.angle_alpha   90.00
_cell.angle_beta   90.00
_cell.angle_gamma   90.00
#
_symmetry.space_group_name_H-M   'P 1'
#
loop_
_entity.id
_entity.type
_entity.pdbx_description
1 polymer ?
#
loop_
_entity_poly.entity_id
_entity_poly.type
_entity_poly.pdbx_seq_one_letter_code
_entity_poly.pdbx_strand_id
1 'polypeptide(L)'
;MKNILLILSTSRTSQNAIEYAVSLAKKEKAKLVVLYIIETELTNEIFDKFTDIGFIGDKPSTQLAEAIMKEYRQRGYEEMGKVQIRAMEENVDFDAVTTLGDFIEKALEIIERYKVDTAIAIKRKRSAFLKYFSKSMVDELVERAPCKVEVFEE
;
A
#
# COMPACT_ATOMS: atom_id res chain seq x y z
N MET A 1 7.38 -11.22 -20.11
CA MET A 1 7.52 -11.54 -18.69
C MET A 1 6.32 -11.03 -17.93
N LYS A 2 5.73 -11.85 -17.07
CA LYS A 2 4.61 -11.43 -16.25
C LYS A 2 5.05 -10.48 -15.13
N ASN A 3 4.20 -9.56 -14.77
CA ASN A 3 4.42 -8.64 -13.68
C ASN A 3 3.35 -8.85 -12.61
N ILE A 4 3.78 -9.08 -11.39
CA ILE A 4 2.91 -9.21 -10.22
C ILE A 4 3.15 -8.00 -9.35
N LEU A 5 2.07 -7.36 -8.92
CA LEU A 5 2.13 -6.17 -8.07
C LEU A 5 1.64 -6.51 -6.67
N LEU A 6 2.46 -6.24 -5.66
CA LEU A 6 2.03 -6.25 -4.27
C LEU A 6 1.81 -4.81 -3.82
N ILE A 7 0.60 -4.51 -3.35
CA ILE A 7 0.23 -3.16 -2.91
C ILE A 7 0.22 -3.10 -1.40
N LEU A 8 1.16 -2.34 -0.86
CA LEU A 8 1.25 -2.03 0.57
C LEU A 8 0.94 -0.55 0.78
N SER A 9 0.50 -0.17 1.96
CA SER A 9 0.29 1.23 2.29
C SER A 9 0.50 1.48 3.78
N THR A 10 0.44 2.73 4.20
CA THR A 10 0.59 3.11 5.60
C THR A 10 -0.39 2.39 6.52
N SER A 11 -1.57 2.04 6.02
CA SER A 11 -2.60 1.36 6.79
C SER A 11 -2.78 -0.13 6.44
N ARG A 12 -2.09 -0.63 5.42
CA ARG A 12 -2.31 -1.98 4.88
C ARG A 12 -0.99 -2.69 4.65
N THR A 13 -0.61 -3.54 5.60
CA THR A 13 0.56 -4.41 5.49
C THR A 13 0.17 -5.82 5.94
N SER A 14 0.85 -6.83 5.42
CA SER A 14 0.58 -8.23 5.76
C SER A 14 1.77 -9.10 5.41
N GLN A 15 2.31 -9.78 6.40
CA GLN A 15 3.40 -10.73 6.16
C GLN A 15 2.92 -11.91 5.29
N ASN A 16 1.67 -12.34 5.48
CA ASN A 16 1.11 -13.42 4.67
C ASN A 16 0.98 -13.02 3.20
N ALA A 17 0.58 -11.78 2.93
CA ALA A 17 0.51 -11.27 1.56
C ALA A 17 1.89 -11.16 0.93
N ILE A 18 2.91 -10.75 1.69
CA ILE A 18 4.29 -10.69 1.23
C ILE A 18 4.77 -12.09 0.82
N GLU A 19 4.59 -13.08 1.68
CA GLU A 19 5.00 -14.45 1.39
C GLU A 19 4.27 -15.02 0.17
N TYR A 20 2.99 -14.76 0.07
CA TYR A 20 2.20 -15.18 -1.08
C TYR A 20 2.70 -14.54 -2.38
N ALA A 21 2.96 -13.24 -2.36
CA ALA A 21 3.42 -12.50 -3.54
C ALA A 21 4.77 -13.03 -4.03
N VAL A 22 5.71 -13.26 -3.13
CA VAL A 22 7.03 -13.80 -3.46
C VAL A 22 6.88 -15.21 -4.04
N SER A 23 6.07 -16.05 -3.40
CA SER A 23 5.84 -17.43 -3.86
C SER A 23 5.19 -17.47 -5.23
N LEU A 24 4.21 -16.62 -5.47
CA LEU A 24 3.53 -16.54 -6.77
C LEU A 24 4.48 -16.07 -7.87
N ALA A 25 5.28 -15.05 -7.59
CA ALA A 25 6.27 -14.55 -8.53
C ALA A 25 7.32 -15.63 -8.89
N LYS A 26 7.76 -16.38 -7.90
CA LYS A 26 8.68 -17.50 -8.13
C LYS A 26 8.05 -18.57 -9.00
N LYS A 27 6.84 -18.98 -8.65
CA LYS A 27 6.10 -20.03 -9.39
C LYS A 27 5.86 -19.65 -10.85
N GLU A 28 5.48 -18.42 -11.09
CA GLU A 28 5.17 -17.94 -12.44
C GLU A 28 6.37 -17.38 -13.20
N LYS A 29 7.54 -17.36 -12.57
CA LYS A 29 8.75 -16.75 -13.12
C LYS A 29 8.49 -15.30 -13.52
N ALA A 30 7.76 -14.59 -12.67
CA ALA A 30 7.36 -13.23 -12.89
C ALA A 30 8.26 -12.24 -12.15
N LYS A 31 8.21 -10.98 -12.61
CA LYS A 31 8.80 -9.88 -11.85
C LYS A 31 7.84 -9.47 -10.76
N LEU A 32 8.34 -9.27 -9.54
CA LEU A 32 7.56 -8.75 -8.43
C LEU A 32 7.80 -7.24 -8.31
N VAL A 33 6.74 -6.47 -8.52
CA VAL A 33 6.75 -5.03 -8.28
C VAL A 33 6.05 -4.79 -6.95
N VAL A 34 6.70 -4.08 -6.05
CA VAL A 34 6.09 -3.72 -4.76
C VAL A 34 5.84 -2.23 -4.73
N LEU A 35 4.60 -1.86 -4.49
CA LEU A 35 4.18 -0.48 -4.35
C LEU A 35 3.86 -0.21 -2.89
N TYR A 36 4.49 0.81 -2.32
CA TYR A 36 4.12 1.32 -1.01
C TYR A 36 3.50 2.70 -1.17
N ILE A 37 2.25 2.84 -0.74
CA ILE A 37 1.52 4.10 -0.86
C ILE A 37 1.44 4.77 0.50
N ILE A 38 1.99 5.98 0.59
CA ILE A 38 1.77 6.85 1.74
C ILE A 38 0.45 7.57 1.47
N GLU A 39 -0.60 7.17 2.22
CA GLU A 39 -1.96 7.64 1.96
C GLU A 39 -2.16 9.06 2.48
N THR A 40 -2.43 10.00 1.59
CA THR A 40 -2.63 11.41 1.94
C THR A 40 -3.86 11.64 2.80
N GLU A 41 -4.92 10.87 2.57
CA GLU A 41 -6.14 10.99 3.37
C GLU A 41 -5.87 10.69 4.84
N LEU A 42 -5.11 9.65 5.13
CA LEU A 42 -4.75 9.30 6.50
C LEU A 42 -3.93 10.41 7.16
N THR A 43 -3.00 10.99 6.42
CA THR A 43 -2.19 12.09 6.90
C THR A 43 -3.05 13.31 7.22
N ASN A 44 -3.98 13.65 6.34
CA ASN A 44 -4.90 14.76 6.53
C ASN A 44 -5.83 14.55 7.74
N GLU A 45 -6.33 13.34 7.94
CA GLU A 45 -7.16 13.01 9.10
C GLU A 45 -6.41 13.21 10.42
N ILE A 46 -5.16 12.79 10.47
CA ILE A 46 -4.30 13.00 11.65
C ILE A 46 -4.11 14.49 11.89
N PHE A 47 -3.85 15.26 10.84
CA PHE A 47 -3.73 16.70 10.92
C PHE A 47 -4.97 17.38 11.49
N ASP A 48 -6.13 17.02 10.97
CA ASP A 48 -7.41 17.59 11.41
C ASP A 48 -7.64 17.29 12.90
N LYS A 49 -7.35 16.08 13.35
CA LYS A 49 -7.47 15.70 14.76
C LYS A 49 -6.57 16.55 15.65
N PHE A 50 -5.32 16.77 15.25
CA PHE A 50 -4.39 17.59 16.03
C PHE A 50 -4.81 19.06 16.06
N THR A 51 -5.37 19.56 14.99
CA THR A 51 -5.92 20.91 14.93
C THR A 51 -7.10 21.07 15.90
N ASP A 52 -7.99 20.08 15.93
CA ASP A 52 -9.18 20.08 16.80
C ASP A 52 -8.82 20.05 18.28
N ILE A 53 -7.71 19.46 18.69
CA ILE A 53 -7.30 19.43 20.11
C ILE A 53 -6.41 20.59 20.49
N GLY A 54 -6.27 21.59 19.64
CA GLY A 54 -5.66 22.87 20.01
C GLY A 54 -4.18 23.00 19.76
N PHE A 55 -3.58 22.16 18.96
CA PHE A 55 -2.24 22.39 18.44
C PHE A 55 -2.32 23.44 17.33
N ILE A 56 -2.48 24.68 17.76
CA ILE A 56 -2.73 25.81 16.86
C ILE A 56 -1.43 26.54 16.58
N GLY A 57 -1.20 26.84 15.31
CA GLY A 57 -0.07 27.63 14.85
C GLY A 57 0.63 26.89 13.71
N ASP A 58 1.13 27.68 12.76
CA ASP A 58 1.72 27.14 11.54
C ASP A 58 2.99 26.33 11.83
N LYS A 59 3.83 26.77 12.77
CA LYS A 59 5.08 26.09 13.08
C LYS A 59 4.89 24.70 13.71
N PRO A 60 4.08 24.52 14.77
CA PRO A 60 3.84 23.19 15.32
C PRO A 60 3.19 22.25 14.29
N SER A 61 2.26 22.73 13.49
CA SER A 61 1.59 21.93 12.46
C SER A 61 2.57 21.48 11.37
N THR A 62 3.46 22.36 10.92
CA THR A 62 4.46 22.02 9.91
C THR A 62 5.46 21.00 10.44
N GLN A 63 5.96 21.18 11.66
CA GLN A 63 6.88 20.24 12.28
C GLN A 63 6.24 18.88 12.49
N LEU A 64 4.98 18.86 12.90
CA LEU A 64 4.23 17.62 13.08
C LEU A 64 4.04 16.91 11.74
N ALA A 65 3.71 17.64 10.68
CA ALA A 65 3.59 17.09 9.33
C ALA A 65 4.87 16.40 8.89
N GLU A 66 5.99 17.09 9.06
CA GLU A 66 7.29 16.55 8.69
C GLU A 66 7.63 15.29 9.48
N ALA A 67 7.31 15.28 10.78
CA ALA A 67 7.54 14.12 11.65
C ALA A 67 6.70 12.93 11.22
N ILE A 68 5.43 13.13 10.93
CA ILE A 68 4.51 12.09 10.48
C ILE A 68 4.97 11.53 9.14
N MET A 69 5.32 12.39 8.19
CA MET A 69 5.79 11.96 6.87
C MET A 69 7.08 11.18 6.96
N LYS A 70 8.00 11.62 7.83
CA LYS A 70 9.26 10.90 8.07
C LYS A 70 8.99 9.51 8.60
N GLU A 71 8.08 9.37 9.55
CA GLU A 71 7.70 8.07 10.10
C GLU A 71 7.07 7.17 9.05
N TYR A 72 6.16 7.69 8.23
CA TYR A 72 5.53 6.91 7.18
C TYR A 72 6.53 6.43 6.13
N ARG A 73 7.49 7.27 5.75
CA ARG A 73 8.56 6.87 4.85
C ARG A 73 9.44 5.79 5.47
N GLN A 74 9.74 5.91 6.75
CA GLN A 74 10.53 4.91 7.47
C GLN A 74 9.81 3.57 7.51
N ARG A 75 8.52 3.55 7.79
CA ARG A 75 7.70 2.33 7.73
C ARG A 75 7.73 1.71 6.34
N GLY A 76 7.64 2.55 5.33
CA GLY A 76 7.72 2.11 3.94
C GLY A 76 9.04 1.41 3.63
N TYR A 77 10.14 1.98 4.03
CA TYR A 77 11.47 1.38 3.86
C TYR A 77 11.55 0.04 4.58
N GLU A 78 11.03 -0.06 5.78
CA GLU A 78 11.04 -1.30 6.55
C GLU A 78 10.21 -2.39 5.87
N GLU A 79 9.00 -2.07 5.43
CA GLU A 79 8.13 -3.03 4.73
C GLU A 79 8.72 -3.46 3.38
N MET A 80 9.26 -2.52 2.62
CA MET A 80 9.92 -2.81 1.35
C MET A 80 11.16 -3.68 1.55
N GLY A 81 11.91 -3.42 2.63
CA GLY A 81 13.07 -4.24 2.99
C GLY A 81 12.71 -5.70 3.26
N LYS A 82 11.59 -5.93 3.94
CA LYS A 82 11.10 -7.31 4.19
C LYS A 82 10.81 -8.04 2.88
N VAL A 83 10.15 -7.37 1.95
CA VAL A 83 9.84 -7.95 0.65
C VAL A 83 11.12 -8.22 -0.14
N GLN A 84 12.03 -7.25 -0.16
CA GLN A 84 13.29 -7.36 -0.89
C GLN A 84 14.12 -8.54 -0.41
N ILE A 85 14.24 -8.73 0.90
CA ILE A 85 14.97 -9.84 1.49
C ILE A 85 14.38 -11.17 1.02
N ARG A 86 13.06 -11.33 1.09
CA ARG A 86 12.40 -12.55 0.66
C ARG A 86 12.55 -12.80 -0.84
N ALA A 87 12.41 -11.74 -1.64
CA ALA A 87 12.60 -11.87 -3.09
C ALA A 87 14.02 -12.30 -3.45
N MET A 88 15.01 -11.74 -2.77
CA MET A 88 16.42 -12.11 -2.97
C MET A 88 16.67 -13.55 -2.57
N GLU A 89 16.14 -14.00 -1.43
CA GLU A 89 16.29 -15.39 -0.98
C GLU A 89 15.70 -16.39 -1.99
N GLU A 90 14.63 -16.01 -2.66
CA GLU A 90 13.94 -16.87 -3.62
C GLU A 90 14.35 -16.62 -5.07
N ASN A 91 15.33 -15.76 -5.31
CA ASN A 91 15.79 -15.38 -6.65
C ASN A 91 14.66 -14.82 -7.53
N VAL A 92 13.78 -14.03 -6.92
CA VAL A 92 12.69 -13.34 -7.63
C VAL A 92 13.17 -11.96 -8.06
N ASP A 93 12.95 -11.64 -9.34
CA ASP A 93 13.23 -10.30 -9.86
C ASP A 93 12.31 -9.28 -9.20
N PHE A 94 12.86 -8.19 -8.70
CA PHE A 94 12.18 -7.29 -7.78
C PHE A 94 12.35 -5.84 -8.18
N ASP A 95 11.28 -5.07 -8.09
CA ASP A 95 11.29 -3.63 -8.25
C ASP A 95 10.43 -2.98 -7.17
N ALA A 96 10.86 -1.85 -6.65
CA ALA A 96 10.19 -1.17 -5.54
C ALA A 96 9.81 0.25 -5.93
N VAL A 97 8.58 0.62 -5.63
CA VAL A 97 8.04 1.97 -5.89
C VAL A 97 7.38 2.50 -4.63
N THR A 98 7.78 3.67 -4.20
CA THR A 98 7.13 4.40 -3.10
C THR A 98 6.49 5.65 -3.65
N THR A 99 5.24 5.91 -3.30
CA THR A 99 4.51 7.07 -3.78
C THR A 99 3.65 7.67 -2.68
N LEU A 100 3.29 8.92 -2.85
CA LEU A 100 2.41 9.65 -1.96
C LEU A 100 1.14 10.00 -2.72
N GLY A 101 -0.02 9.71 -2.17
CA GLY A 101 -1.27 10.09 -2.82
C GLY A 101 -2.47 9.25 -2.40
N ASP A 102 -3.48 9.31 -3.24
CA ASP A 102 -4.69 8.52 -3.07
C ASP A 102 -4.43 7.05 -3.41
N PHE A 103 -4.93 6.16 -2.56
CA PHE A 103 -4.70 4.72 -2.70
C PHE A 103 -5.15 4.18 -4.07
N ILE A 104 -6.38 4.47 -4.47
CA ILE A 104 -6.94 3.95 -5.73
C ILE A 104 -6.19 4.53 -6.93
N GLU A 105 -6.01 5.85 -6.94
CA GLU A 105 -5.34 6.53 -8.04
C GLU A 105 -3.93 6.00 -8.27
N LYS A 106 -3.15 5.89 -7.19
CA LYS A 106 -1.76 5.42 -7.29
C LYS A 106 -1.67 3.96 -7.65
N ALA A 107 -2.55 3.13 -7.10
CA ALA A 107 -2.59 1.72 -7.45
C ALA A 107 -2.89 1.52 -8.95
N LEU A 108 -3.91 2.20 -9.46
CA LEU A 108 -4.26 2.10 -10.89
C LEU A 108 -3.16 2.64 -11.80
N GLU A 109 -2.51 3.73 -11.40
CA GLU A 109 -1.39 4.30 -12.14
C GLU A 109 -0.24 3.30 -12.30
N ILE A 110 0.12 2.62 -11.24
CA ILE A 110 1.22 1.64 -11.26
C ILE A 110 0.82 0.37 -12.01
N ILE A 111 -0.43 -0.08 -11.88
CA ILE A 111 -0.94 -1.22 -12.64
C ILE A 111 -0.78 -0.96 -14.13
N GLU A 112 -1.12 0.22 -14.58
CA GLU A 112 -0.98 0.60 -15.99
C GLU A 112 0.48 0.74 -16.41
N ARG A 113 1.29 1.43 -15.61
CA ARG A 113 2.70 1.68 -15.91
C ARG A 113 3.49 0.38 -16.10
N TYR A 114 3.29 -0.59 -15.22
CA TYR A 114 4.03 -1.86 -15.25
C TYR A 114 3.29 -2.94 -16.01
N LYS A 115 2.13 -2.67 -16.57
CA LYS A 115 1.30 -3.67 -17.27
C LYS A 115 1.12 -4.91 -16.42
N VAL A 116 0.60 -4.69 -15.22
CA VAL A 116 0.47 -5.73 -14.20
C VAL A 116 -0.56 -6.79 -14.62
N ASP A 117 -0.18 -8.06 -14.48
CA ASP A 117 -1.07 -9.18 -14.79
C ASP A 117 -1.92 -9.57 -13.59
N THR A 118 -1.33 -9.54 -12.41
CA THR A 118 -2.01 -9.84 -11.14
C THR A 118 -1.57 -8.84 -10.09
N ALA A 119 -2.53 -8.22 -9.42
CA ALA A 119 -2.28 -7.35 -8.27
C ALA A 119 -2.73 -8.04 -6.99
N ILE A 120 -1.95 -7.91 -5.93
CA ILE A 120 -2.26 -8.45 -4.61
C ILE A 120 -2.49 -7.26 -3.68
N ALA A 121 -3.69 -7.16 -3.13
CA ALA A 121 -4.10 -6.08 -2.27
C ALA A 121 -4.48 -6.60 -0.89
N ILE A 122 -4.32 -5.76 0.12
CA ILE A 122 -4.63 -6.10 1.51
C ILE A 122 -5.85 -5.30 1.94
N LYS A 123 -6.88 -6.02 2.39
CA LYS A 123 -8.11 -5.43 2.89
C LYS A 123 -8.10 -5.51 4.41
N ARG A 124 -8.24 -4.37 5.06
CA ARG A 124 -8.33 -4.33 6.52
C ARG A 124 -9.69 -4.84 6.97
N LYS A 125 -9.71 -5.60 8.06
CA LYS A 125 -10.95 -5.96 8.72
C LYS A 125 -11.66 -4.69 9.18
N ARG A 126 -12.91 -4.56 8.79
CA ARG A 126 -13.75 -3.43 9.17
C ARG A 126 -14.80 -3.90 10.16
N SER A 127 -15.23 -3.02 11.08
CA SER A 127 -16.35 -3.35 11.94
C SER A 127 -17.59 -3.62 11.10
N ALA A 128 -18.48 -4.49 11.60
CA ALA A 128 -19.73 -4.81 10.90
C ALA A 128 -20.53 -3.53 10.57
N PHE A 129 -20.48 -2.55 11.45
CA PHE A 129 -21.14 -1.25 11.26
C PHE A 129 -20.62 -0.53 10.01
N LEU A 130 -19.31 -0.43 9.87
CA LEU A 130 -18.70 0.27 8.73
C LEU A 130 -18.94 -0.43 7.39
N LYS A 131 -19.07 -1.76 7.40
CA LYS A 131 -19.37 -2.53 6.18
C LYS A 131 -20.70 -2.13 5.54
N TYR A 132 -21.65 -1.65 6.32
CA TYR A 132 -22.95 -1.23 5.81
C TYR A 132 -22.95 0.17 5.18
N PHE A 133 -22.02 1.03 5.59
CA PHE A 133 -22.06 2.45 5.26
C PHE A 133 -21.04 2.92 4.24
N SER A 134 -19.99 2.17 4.02
CA SER A 134 -18.99 2.57 3.03
C SER A 134 -18.35 1.35 2.38
N LYS A 135 -18.12 1.48 1.09
CA LYS A 135 -17.39 0.50 0.29
C LYS A 135 -15.91 0.59 0.65
N SER A 136 -15.23 -0.54 0.76
CA SER A 136 -13.80 -0.54 0.99
C SER A 136 -13.06 -0.06 -0.26
N MET A 137 -11.93 0.62 -0.07
CA MET A 137 -11.07 1.05 -1.18
C MET A 137 -10.56 -0.14 -1.99
N VAL A 138 -10.32 -1.27 -1.32
CA VAL A 138 -9.87 -2.48 -2.01
C VAL A 138 -10.97 -3.05 -2.89
N ASP A 139 -12.22 -3.01 -2.46
CA ASP A 139 -13.36 -3.44 -3.28
C ASP A 139 -13.51 -2.56 -4.52
N GLU A 140 -13.30 -1.26 -4.38
CA GLU A 140 -13.28 -0.34 -5.51
C GLU A 140 -12.14 -0.65 -6.48
N LEU A 141 -10.96 -0.97 -5.94
CA LEU A 141 -9.81 -1.37 -6.76
C LEU A 141 -10.13 -2.61 -7.58
N VAL A 142 -10.74 -3.63 -6.96
CA VAL A 142 -11.14 -4.86 -7.64
C VAL A 142 -12.05 -4.57 -8.82
N GLU A 143 -13.00 -3.65 -8.67
CA GLU A 143 -13.92 -3.28 -9.74
C GLU A 143 -13.25 -2.50 -10.87
N ARG A 144 -12.31 -1.64 -10.56
CA ARG A 144 -11.70 -0.70 -11.51
C ARG A 144 -10.44 -1.21 -12.19
N ALA A 145 -9.72 -2.15 -11.56
CA ALA A 145 -8.46 -2.63 -12.09
C ALA A 145 -8.65 -3.41 -13.40
N PRO A 146 -7.79 -3.17 -14.41
CA PRO A 146 -7.85 -3.90 -15.67
C PRO A 146 -7.21 -5.29 -15.61
N CYS A 147 -6.80 -5.72 -14.43
CA CYS A 147 -6.15 -7.00 -14.21
C CYS A 147 -6.82 -7.77 -13.07
N LYS A 148 -6.39 -9.01 -12.87
CA LYS A 148 -6.84 -9.80 -11.72
C LYS A 148 -6.32 -9.17 -10.43
N VAL A 149 -7.19 -9.09 -9.43
CA VAL A 149 -6.82 -8.60 -8.09
C VAL A 149 -7.13 -9.72 -7.08
N GLU A 150 -6.11 -10.14 -6.36
CA GLU A 150 -6.26 -11.08 -5.24
C GLU A 150 -6.23 -10.28 -3.95
N VAL A 151 -7.15 -10.58 -3.03
CA VAL A 151 -7.35 -9.81 -1.81
C VAL A 151 -7.03 -10.66 -0.58
N PHE A 152 -6.19 -10.13 0.29
CA PHE A 152 -5.90 -10.69 1.60
C PHE A 152 -6.60 -9.86 2.67
N GLU A 153 -7.35 -10.51 3.55
CA GLU A 153 -7.97 -9.84 4.70
C GLU A 153 -7.07 -9.98 5.94
N GLU A 154 -6.86 -8.83 6.61
CA GLU A 154 -6.09 -8.76 7.85
C GLU A 154 -6.87 -8.04 8.96
#